data_b8158e871e9f14bca44850d84144a3d9
#
_entry.id   b8158e871e9f14bca44850d84144a3d9
#
_cell.length_a   1.000
_cell.length_b   1.000
_cell.length_c   1.000
_cell.angle_alpha   90.00
_cell.angle_beta   90.00
_cell.angle_gamma   90.00
#
_symmetry.space_group_name_H-M   'P 1'
#
loop_
_entity.id
_entity.type
_entity.pdbx_description
1 polymer ?
#
loop_
_entity_poly.entity_id
_entity_poly.type
_entity_poly.pdbx_seq_one_letter_code
_entity_poly.pdbx_strand_id
1 'polypeptide(L)'
;VEELLEFSKIEDGRFTLRVEQMDLQAEVEDAIYTYRELFRQDGIDLEYSNAGEMFEQPITGDPERLKQVLCNVLDNAAKHGGSGKRITVSMEQEGEWYVVRVRDYGPGIPEAELPYVKQKFYKGSSKARGSGIGLAVCDEIIRRHEGTFDIGNAPGGGCVVTIRLPISHEEE
;
A
#
# COMPACT_ATOMS: atom_id res chain seq x y z
N VAL A 1 -6.52 16.01 7.34
CA VAL A 1 -6.48 17.25 6.58
C VAL A 1 -5.59 17.14 5.35
N GLU A 2 -4.39 16.55 5.50
CA GLU A 2 -3.49 16.35 4.37
C GLU A 2 -4.08 15.43 3.31
N GLU A 3 -4.74 14.35 3.69
CA GLU A 3 -5.40 13.43 2.77
C GLU A 3 -6.50 14.13 1.97
N LEU A 4 -7.27 14.99 2.63
CA LEU A 4 -8.33 15.75 1.96
C LEU A 4 -7.75 16.72 0.93
N LEU A 5 -6.64 17.40 1.26
CA LEU A 5 -5.96 18.31 0.34
C LEU A 5 -5.39 17.54 -0.85
N GLU A 6 -4.79 16.38 -0.62
CA GLU A 6 -4.27 15.53 -1.69
C GLU A 6 -5.38 15.06 -2.63
N PHE A 7 -6.51 14.63 -2.06
CA PHE A 7 -7.65 14.20 -2.86
C PHE A 7 -8.21 15.36 -3.68
N SER A 8 -8.29 16.55 -3.09
CA SER A 8 -8.74 17.75 -3.79
C SER A 8 -7.85 18.08 -4.98
N LYS A 9 -6.53 17.96 -4.82
CA LYS A 9 -5.58 18.16 -5.93
C LYS A 9 -5.79 17.16 -7.05
N ILE A 10 -6.07 15.90 -6.70
CA ILE A 10 -6.37 14.85 -7.68
C ILE A 10 -7.63 15.19 -8.48
N GLU A 11 -8.70 15.58 -7.80
CA GLU A 11 -9.96 15.96 -8.47
C GLU A 11 -9.78 17.17 -9.39
N ASP A 12 -8.99 18.15 -8.97
CA ASP A 12 -8.76 19.37 -9.71
C ASP A 12 -7.73 19.21 -10.84
N GLY A 13 -7.15 18.03 -10.99
CA GLY A 13 -6.10 17.78 -11.97
C GLY A 13 -4.77 18.44 -11.65
N ARG A 14 -4.59 18.97 -10.44
CA ARG A 14 -3.35 19.61 -9.99
C ARG A 14 -2.33 18.63 -9.43
N PHE A 15 -2.71 17.38 -9.28
CA PHE A 15 -1.82 16.34 -8.77
C PHE A 15 -0.81 15.97 -9.84
N THR A 16 0.47 16.14 -9.54
CA THR A 16 1.56 15.79 -10.45
C THR A 16 2.58 14.90 -9.73
N LEU A 17 3.16 13.98 -10.49
CA LEU A 17 4.23 13.13 -10.00
C LEU A 17 5.59 13.73 -10.38
N ARG A 18 6.55 13.62 -9.48
CA ARG A 18 7.96 13.95 -9.75
C ARG A 18 8.71 12.63 -9.92
N VAL A 19 8.62 12.07 -11.12
CA VAL A 19 9.16 10.74 -11.38
C VAL A 19 10.67 10.76 -11.61
N GLU A 20 11.30 9.70 -11.13
CA GLU A 20 12.73 9.44 -11.35
C GLU A 20 12.93 7.93 -11.35
N GLN A 21 14.10 7.49 -11.77
CA GLN A 21 14.48 6.08 -11.62
C GLN A 21 14.73 5.84 -10.13
N MET A 22 14.05 4.85 -9.55
CA MET A 22 14.13 4.62 -8.11
C MET A 22 14.16 3.13 -7.80
N ASP A 23 14.71 2.81 -6.63
CA ASP A 23 14.79 1.44 -6.10
C ASP A 23 13.57 1.18 -5.22
N LEU A 24 12.61 0.44 -5.75
CA LEU A 24 11.38 0.13 -5.01
C LEU A 24 11.66 -0.74 -3.78
N GLN A 25 12.57 -1.69 -3.89
CA GLN A 25 12.90 -2.56 -2.75
C GLN A 25 13.42 -1.75 -1.57
N ALA A 26 14.28 -0.76 -1.83
CA ALA A 26 14.79 0.11 -0.78
C ALA A 26 13.67 0.88 -0.08
N GLU A 27 12.70 1.40 -0.84
CA GLU A 27 11.56 2.11 -0.26
C GLU A 27 10.70 1.19 0.60
N VAL A 28 10.45 -0.01 0.13
CA VAL A 28 9.68 -1.00 0.90
C VAL A 28 10.41 -1.34 2.20
N GLU A 29 11.71 -1.62 2.12
CA GLU A 29 12.50 -2.00 3.30
C GLU A 29 12.63 -0.86 4.30
N ASP A 30 12.73 0.38 3.84
CA ASP A 30 12.73 1.56 4.72
C ASP A 30 11.40 1.68 5.48
N ALA A 31 10.29 1.45 4.79
CA ALA A 31 8.97 1.48 5.43
C ALA A 31 8.85 0.36 6.48
N ILE A 32 9.33 -0.84 6.16
CA ILE A 32 9.32 -1.96 7.10
C ILE A 32 10.14 -1.62 8.35
N TYR A 33 11.32 -1.06 8.16
CA TYR A 33 12.20 -0.68 9.27
C TYR A 33 11.50 0.29 10.23
N THR A 34 10.86 1.32 9.67
CA THR A 34 10.16 2.34 10.46
C THR A 34 8.96 1.75 11.19
N TYR A 35 8.12 0.99 10.48
CA TYR A 35 6.86 0.50 11.02
C TYR A 35 7.03 -0.70 11.95
N ARG A 36 8.10 -1.46 11.81
CA ARG A 36 8.36 -2.60 12.71
C ARG A 36 8.45 -2.13 14.17
N GLU A 37 9.14 -1.03 14.41
CA GLU A 37 9.25 -0.48 15.76
C GLU A 37 7.93 0.10 16.26
N LEU A 38 7.21 0.85 15.39
CA LEU A 38 5.92 1.41 15.74
C LEU A 38 4.91 0.32 16.09
N PHE A 39 4.87 -0.74 15.31
CA PHE A 39 3.93 -1.84 15.51
C PHE A 39 4.29 -2.66 16.76
N ARG A 40 5.56 -2.79 17.06
CA ARG A 40 5.99 -3.49 18.27
C ARG A 40 5.39 -2.85 19.52
N GLN A 41 5.30 -1.53 19.57
CA GLN A 41 4.69 -0.80 20.69
C GLN A 41 3.22 -1.14 20.85
N ASP A 42 2.55 -1.50 19.78
CA ASP A 42 1.13 -1.90 19.77
C ASP A 42 0.94 -3.41 19.86
N GLY A 43 2.03 -4.16 20.06
CA GLY A 43 1.98 -5.61 20.13
C GLY A 43 1.76 -6.31 18.79
N ILE A 44 2.03 -5.62 17.68
CA ILE A 44 1.87 -6.17 16.34
C ILE A 44 3.24 -6.60 15.81
N ASP A 45 3.32 -7.84 15.31
CA ASP A 45 4.51 -8.38 14.69
C ASP A 45 4.48 -8.10 13.19
N LEU A 46 5.46 -7.35 12.70
CA LEU A 46 5.59 -7.04 11.27
C LEU A 46 6.68 -7.91 10.67
N GLU A 47 6.27 -8.79 9.76
CA GLU A 47 7.17 -9.71 9.07
C GLU A 47 7.32 -9.29 7.61
N TYR A 48 8.53 -9.37 7.07
CA TYR A 48 8.80 -9.05 5.67
C TYR A 48 9.54 -10.21 5.00
N SER A 49 9.16 -10.52 3.76
CA SER A 49 9.81 -11.55 2.96
C SER A 49 9.98 -11.08 1.52
N ASN A 50 11.18 -11.23 0.99
CA ASN A 50 11.46 -11.08 -0.44
C ASN A 50 12.00 -12.38 -1.05
N ALA A 51 11.87 -13.48 -0.32
CA ALA A 51 12.40 -14.80 -0.70
C ALA A 51 13.92 -14.79 -0.96
N GLY A 52 14.65 -13.85 -0.33
CA GLY A 52 16.09 -13.71 -0.50
C GLY A 52 16.50 -13.06 -1.82
N GLU A 53 15.55 -12.57 -2.59
CA GLU A 53 15.84 -11.94 -3.88
C GLU A 53 16.24 -10.48 -3.74
N MET A 54 17.09 -10.03 -4.65
CA MET A 54 17.43 -8.63 -4.79
C MET A 54 16.89 -8.15 -6.12
N PHE A 55 16.04 -7.13 -6.07
CA PHE A 55 15.36 -6.60 -7.25
C PHE A 55 16.15 -5.40 -7.77
N GLU A 56 17.09 -5.67 -8.66
CA GLU A 56 18.05 -4.67 -9.12
C GLU A 56 17.48 -3.69 -10.15
N GLN A 57 16.45 -4.10 -10.88
CA GLN A 57 15.87 -3.23 -11.90
C GLN A 57 15.05 -2.13 -11.23
N PRO A 58 15.22 -0.86 -11.65
CA PRO A 58 14.47 0.24 -11.06
C PRO A 58 13.05 0.31 -11.61
N ILE A 59 12.24 1.11 -10.95
CA ILE A 59 10.98 1.56 -11.52
C ILE A 59 11.08 3.06 -11.80
N THR A 60 10.22 3.57 -12.68
CA THR A 60 10.06 5.01 -12.87
C THR A 60 8.92 5.45 -11.96
N GLY A 61 9.24 6.20 -10.93
CA GLY A 61 8.24 6.56 -9.95
C GLY A 61 8.62 7.78 -9.12
N ASP A 62 7.68 8.21 -8.31
CA ASP A 62 7.86 9.31 -7.36
C ASP A 62 8.09 8.70 -5.97
N PRO A 63 9.32 8.74 -5.44
CA PRO A 63 9.63 8.10 -4.17
C PRO A 63 8.78 8.60 -3.01
N GLU A 64 8.51 9.91 -2.96
CA GLU A 64 7.70 10.47 -1.87
C GLU A 64 6.26 9.98 -1.93
N ARG A 65 5.68 9.90 -3.13
CA ARG A 65 4.31 9.44 -3.31
C ARG A 65 4.18 7.94 -3.03
N LEU A 66 5.15 7.15 -3.45
CA LEU A 66 5.13 5.72 -3.16
C LEU A 66 5.34 5.45 -1.68
N LYS A 67 6.18 6.24 -1.01
CA LYS A 67 6.31 6.19 0.45
C LYS A 67 4.97 6.49 1.13
N GLN A 68 4.25 7.49 0.65
CA GLN A 68 2.91 7.84 1.16
C GLN A 68 1.96 6.64 1.03
N VAL A 69 1.97 5.95 -0.11
CA VAL A 69 1.15 4.76 -0.32
C VAL A 69 1.50 3.67 0.69
N LEU A 70 2.79 3.35 0.82
CA LEU A 70 3.25 2.31 1.74
C LEU A 70 2.85 2.63 3.18
N CYS A 71 3.05 3.87 3.61
CA CYS A 71 2.68 4.30 4.95
C CYS A 71 1.17 4.21 5.18
N ASN A 72 0.37 4.69 4.23
CA ASN A 72 -1.09 4.62 4.34
C ASN A 72 -1.60 3.18 4.41
N VAL A 73 -1.02 2.30 3.60
CA VAL A 73 -1.41 0.89 3.58
C VAL A 73 -1.04 0.21 4.91
N LEU A 74 0.16 0.47 5.44
CA LEU A 74 0.58 -0.10 6.73
C LEU A 74 -0.26 0.45 7.89
N ASP A 75 -0.52 1.75 7.91
CA ASP A 75 -1.39 2.36 8.92
C ASP A 75 -2.79 1.76 8.86
N ASN A 76 -3.32 1.59 7.67
CA ASN A 76 -4.65 1.02 7.46
C ASN A 76 -4.70 -0.45 7.94
N ALA A 77 -3.66 -1.23 7.64
CA ALA A 77 -3.58 -2.61 8.10
C ALA A 77 -3.59 -2.70 9.63
N ALA A 78 -2.88 -1.80 10.30
CA ALA A 78 -2.85 -1.78 11.76
C ALA A 78 -4.20 -1.34 12.35
N LYS A 79 -4.84 -0.33 11.76
CA LYS A 79 -6.13 0.18 12.26
C LYS A 79 -7.25 -0.82 12.12
N HIS A 80 -7.33 -1.51 10.98
CA HIS A 80 -8.46 -2.38 10.65
C HIS A 80 -8.15 -3.85 10.88
N GLY A 81 -6.90 -4.24 10.87
CA GLY A 81 -6.48 -5.63 11.00
C GLY A 81 -5.56 -5.91 12.17
N GLY A 82 -5.24 -4.90 12.98
CA GLY A 82 -4.27 -5.02 14.07
C GLY A 82 -4.68 -5.99 15.19
N SER A 83 -5.98 -6.32 15.29
CA SER A 83 -6.47 -7.28 16.27
C SER A 83 -5.83 -8.67 16.10
N GLY A 84 -5.38 -9.00 14.90
CA GLY A 84 -4.68 -10.25 14.63
C GLY A 84 -3.24 -10.28 15.13
N LYS A 85 -2.71 -9.14 15.57
CA LYS A 85 -1.37 -8.98 16.14
C LYS A 85 -0.23 -9.35 15.18
N ARG A 86 -0.51 -9.41 13.89
CA ARG A 86 0.46 -9.78 12.87
C ARG A 86 0.15 -9.07 11.56
N ILE A 87 1.16 -8.55 10.90
CA ILE A 87 1.09 -7.99 9.56
C ILE A 87 2.26 -8.56 8.78
N THR A 88 2.02 -9.04 7.57
CA THR A 88 3.08 -9.54 6.71
C THR A 88 3.16 -8.71 5.44
N VAL A 89 4.39 -8.44 5.01
CA VAL A 89 4.66 -7.76 3.74
C VAL A 89 5.55 -8.65 2.91
N SER A 90 5.21 -8.80 1.64
CA SER A 90 6.05 -9.54 0.71
C SER A 90 6.33 -8.69 -0.52
N MET A 91 7.48 -8.92 -1.13
CA MET A 91 7.82 -8.33 -2.41
C MET A 91 8.34 -9.42 -3.32
N GLU A 92 7.82 -9.47 -4.53
CA GLU A 92 8.23 -10.44 -5.54
C GLU A 92 8.18 -9.83 -6.93
N GLN A 93 8.77 -10.51 -7.88
CA GLN A 93 8.72 -10.12 -9.28
C GLN A 93 7.85 -11.14 -10.03
N GLU A 94 6.85 -10.65 -10.73
CA GLU A 94 6.00 -11.45 -11.59
C GLU A 94 6.11 -10.88 -13.02
N GLY A 95 6.95 -11.49 -13.85
CA GLY A 95 7.24 -10.98 -15.19
C GLY A 95 7.85 -9.59 -15.15
N GLU A 96 7.18 -8.65 -15.78
CA GLU A 96 7.63 -7.25 -15.86
C GLU A 96 7.06 -6.37 -14.75
N TRP A 97 6.59 -6.99 -13.67
CA TRP A 97 5.94 -6.30 -12.55
C TRP A 97 6.63 -6.63 -11.24
N TYR A 98 6.81 -5.62 -10.39
CA TYR A 98 7.05 -5.85 -8.99
C TYR A 98 5.71 -5.88 -8.26
N VAL A 99 5.55 -6.85 -7.38
CA VAL A 99 4.31 -7.05 -6.63
C VAL A 99 4.62 -6.96 -5.14
N VAL A 100 3.97 -6.01 -4.48
CA VAL A 100 4.08 -5.83 -3.02
C VAL A 100 2.73 -6.17 -2.42
N ARG A 101 2.71 -7.09 -1.46
CA ARG A 101 1.48 -7.47 -0.75
C ARG A 101 1.62 -7.16 0.72
N VAL A 102 0.60 -6.51 1.26
CA VAL A 102 0.51 -6.23 2.69
C VAL A 102 -0.72 -6.94 3.22
N ARG A 103 -0.53 -7.88 4.14
CA ARG A 103 -1.60 -8.69 4.69
C ARG A 103 -1.71 -8.49 6.18
N ASP A 104 -2.92 -8.25 6.67
CA ASP A 104 -3.23 -8.33 8.08
C ASP A 104 -3.92 -9.66 8.40
N TYR A 105 -4.05 -9.98 9.68
CA TYR A 105 -4.68 -11.20 10.17
C TYR A 105 -5.87 -10.87 11.06
N GLY A 106 -6.51 -9.74 10.77
CA GLY A 106 -7.71 -9.28 11.46
C GLY A 106 -8.98 -9.92 10.89
N PRO A 107 -10.13 -9.27 11.09
CA PRO A 107 -11.42 -9.85 10.70
C PRO A 107 -11.66 -9.85 9.18
N GLY A 108 -10.88 -9.13 8.40
CA GLY A 108 -11.12 -8.99 6.97
C GLY A 108 -12.22 -7.97 6.68
N ILE A 109 -12.66 -7.95 5.42
CA ILE A 109 -13.66 -7.01 4.93
C ILE A 109 -14.92 -7.80 4.58
N PRO A 110 -16.12 -7.36 5.02
CA PRO A 110 -17.35 -7.98 4.57
C PRO A 110 -17.46 -7.99 3.06
N GLU A 111 -17.83 -9.11 2.46
CA GLU A 111 -17.89 -9.25 1.00
C GLU A 111 -18.73 -8.17 0.33
N ALA A 112 -19.85 -7.79 0.96
CA ALA A 112 -20.72 -6.75 0.43
C ALA A 112 -20.03 -5.39 0.35
N GLU A 113 -18.98 -5.15 1.15
CA GLU A 113 -18.27 -3.88 1.19
C GLU A 113 -17.05 -3.86 0.26
N LEU A 114 -16.53 -5.02 -0.15
CA LEU A 114 -15.31 -5.10 -0.97
C LEU A 114 -15.32 -4.22 -2.23
N PRO A 115 -16.41 -4.15 -3.02
CA PRO A 115 -16.42 -3.32 -4.22
C PRO A 115 -16.26 -1.82 -3.97
N TYR A 116 -16.47 -1.38 -2.73
CA TYR A 116 -16.56 0.04 -2.41
C TYR A 116 -15.37 0.56 -1.59
N VAL A 117 -14.45 -0.31 -1.16
CA VAL A 117 -13.43 0.08 -0.17
C VAL A 117 -12.44 1.15 -0.68
N LYS A 118 -12.30 1.32 -1.99
CA LYS A 118 -11.45 2.36 -2.58
C LYS A 118 -12.21 3.63 -2.92
N GLN A 119 -13.51 3.67 -2.69
CA GLN A 119 -14.30 4.85 -2.98
C GLN A 119 -14.01 5.98 -1.99
N LYS A 120 -14.19 7.21 -2.48
CA LYS A 120 -14.02 8.41 -1.68
C LYS A 120 -14.91 8.36 -0.43
N PHE A 121 -14.30 8.63 0.72
CA PHE A 121 -14.95 8.71 2.03
C PHE A 121 -15.54 7.41 2.56
N TYR A 122 -15.28 6.28 1.90
CA TYR A 122 -15.77 5.02 2.39
C TYR A 122 -14.99 4.55 3.62
N LYS A 123 -15.70 4.20 4.69
CA LYS A 123 -15.12 3.73 5.94
C LYS A 123 -15.52 2.29 6.30
N GLY A 124 -16.49 1.73 5.60
CA GLY A 124 -17.00 0.41 5.86
C GLY A 124 -17.67 0.27 7.24
N SER A 125 -17.73 -0.95 7.74
CA SER A 125 -18.26 -1.26 9.06
C SER A 125 -17.23 -1.10 10.17
N SER A 126 -16.00 -0.75 9.83
CA SER A 126 -14.92 -0.57 10.79
C SER A 126 -15.21 0.61 11.71
N LYS A 127 -14.87 0.46 12.98
CA LYS A 127 -14.95 1.53 13.97
C LYS A 127 -13.70 2.39 14.01
N ALA A 128 -12.68 2.02 13.24
CA ALA A 128 -11.45 2.79 13.17
C ALA A 128 -11.71 4.16 12.57
N ARG A 129 -11.06 5.18 13.12
CA ARG A 129 -11.23 6.55 12.67
C ARG A 129 -10.37 6.84 11.45
N GLY A 130 -10.91 7.62 10.53
CA GLY A 130 -10.21 8.07 9.33
C GLY A 130 -11.17 8.82 8.44
N SER A 131 -10.63 9.53 7.48
CA SER A 131 -11.43 10.30 6.52
C SER A 131 -12.09 9.41 5.46
N GLY A 132 -11.62 8.17 5.28
CA GLY A 132 -12.08 7.27 4.22
C GLY A 132 -11.49 7.59 2.86
N ILE A 133 -10.55 8.53 2.76
CA ILE A 133 -9.95 8.92 1.47
C ILE A 133 -8.54 8.38 1.26
N GLY A 134 -7.90 7.85 2.31
CA GLY A 134 -6.52 7.34 2.21
C GLY A 134 -6.35 6.27 1.15
N LEU A 135 -7.28 5.30 1.06
CA LEU A 135 -7.21 4.24 0.06
C LEU A 135 -7.50 4.75 -1.34
N ALA A 136 -8.40 5.75 -1.49
CA ALA A 136 -8.66 6.37 -2.78
C ALA A 136 -7.44 7.13 -3.29
N VAL A 137 -6.70 7.80 -2.41
CA VAL A 137 -5.44 8.48 -2.74
C VAL A 137 -4.40 7.46 -3.18
N CYS A 138 -4.27 6.35 -2.45
CA CYS A 138 -3.33 5.26 -2.80
C CYS A 138 -3.63 4.70 -4.19
N ASP A 139 -4.89 4.41 -4.47
CA ASP A 139 -5.32 3.89 -5.77
C ASP A 139 -4.93 4.84 -6.90
N GLU A 140 -5.19 6.14 -6.72
CA GLU A 140 -4.87 7.13 -7.74
C GLU A 140 -3.37 7.29 -7.94
N ILE A 141 -2.58 7.31 -6.85
CA ILE A 141 -1.13 7.39 -6.95
C ILE A 141 -0.59 6.20 -7.76
N ILE A 142 -1.04 4.99 -7.44
CA ILE A 142 -0.56 3.78 -8.12
C ILE A 142 -1.00 3.78 -9.59
N ARG A 143 -2.22 4.21 -9.89
CA ARG A 143 -2.68 4.32 -11.28
C ARG A 143 -1.82 5.28 -12.09
N ARG A 144 -1.43 6.41 -11.50
CA ARG A 144 -0.56 7.38 -12.16
C ARG A 144 0.86 6.87 -12.37
N HIS A 145 1.23 5.80 -11.66
CA HIS A 145 2.47 5.06 -11.90
C HIS A 145 2.27 3.92 -12.91
N GLU A 146 1.11 3.86 -13.55
CA GLU A 146 0.74 2.78 -14.48
C GLU A 146 0.67 1.41 -13.81
N GLY A 147 0.39 1.40 -12.52
CA GLY A 147 0.26 0.20 -11.72
C GLY A 147 -1.18 -0.12 -11.35
N THR A 148 -1.34 -1.15 -10.53
CA THR A 148 -2.65 -1.56 -10.01
C THR A 148 -2.62 -1.64 -8.49
N PHE A 149 -3.75 -1.34 -7.88
CA PHE A 149 -3.94 -1.32 -6.43
C PHE A 149 -5.21 -2.10 -6.12
N ASP A 150 -5.08 -3.26 -5.50
CA ASP A 150 -6.18 -4.16 -5.22
C ASP A 150 -6.28 -4.45 -3.73
N ILE A 151 -7.52 -4.58 -3.25
CA ILE A 151 -7.82 -4.90 -1.86
C ILE A 151 -8.78 -6.08 -1.85
N GLY A 152 -8.49 -7.06 -1.02
CA GLY A 152 -9.36 -8.22 -0.90
C GLY A 152 -9.15 -8.94 0.43
N ASN A 153 -9.92 -9.99 0.63
CA ASN A 153 -9.72 -10.87 1.76
C ASN A 153 -8.69 -11.94 1.43
N ALA A 154 -7.82 -12.22 2.38
CA ALA A 154 -6.80 -13.26 2.21
C ALA A 154 -7.38 -14.63 2.52
N PRO A 155 -6.95 -15.69 1.82
CA PRO A 155 -7.29 -17.06 2.22
C PRO A 155 -6.82 -17.31 3.66
N GLY A 156 -7.70 -17.85 4.48
CA GLY A 156 -7.37 -18.11 5.89
C GLY A 156 -7.65 -16.94 6.83
N GLY A 157 -8.11 -15.80 6.32
CA GLY A 157 -8.54 -14.67 7.12
C GLY A 157 -7.69 -13.42 6.96
N GLY A 158 -8.29 -12.28 7.29
CA GLY A 158 -7.66 -10.98 7.18
C GLY A 158 -7.79 -10.38 5.79
N CYS A 159 -7.23 -9.18 5.64
CA CYS A 159 -7.27 -8.41 4.41
C CYS A 159 -5.89 -8.40 3.76
N VAL A 160 -5.85 -8.39 2.45
CA VAL A 160 -4.60 -8.23 1.69
C VAL A 160 -4.73 -7.09 0.70
N VAL A 161 -3.72 -6.22 0.70
CA VAL A 161 -3.55 -5.17 -0.31
C VAL A 161 -2.44 -5.61 -1.25
N THR A 162 -2.71 -5.57 -2.55
CA THR A 162 -1.75 -5.96 -3.57
C THR A 162 -1.45 -4.74 -4.45
N ILE A 163 -0.18 -4.37 -4.51
CA ILE A 163 0.31 -3.26 -5.32
C ILE A 163 1.21 -3.82 -6.41
N ARG A 164 0.89 -3.54 -7.66
CA ARG A 164 1.74 -3.92 -8.81
C ARG A 164 2.27 -2.68 -9.48
N LEU A 165 3.56 -2.64 -9.70
CA LEU A 165 4.23 -1.52 -10.36
C LEU A 165 5.08 -2.05 -11.50
N PRO A 166 5.03 -1.41 -12.68
CA PRO A 166 5.82 -1.88 -13.82
C PRO A 166 7.30 -1.61 -13.63
N ILE A 167 8.12 -2.58 -14.02
CA ILE A 167 9.57 -2.45 -13.99
C ILE A 167 9.97 -1.55 -15.16
N SER A 168 10.87 -0.60 -14.91
CA SER A 168 11.36 0.27 -15.97
C SER A 168 12.26 -0.50 -16.92
N HIS A 169 12.12 -0.19 -18.20
CA HIS A 169 13.04 -0.66 -19.22
C HIS A 169 13.97 0.49 -19.57
N GLU A 170 15.25 0.18 -19.76
CA GLU A 170 16.16 1.16 -20.31
C GLU A 170 15.77 1.39 -21.77
N GLU A 171 15.60 2.65 -22.13
CA GLU A 171 15.44 3.01 -23.54
C GLU A 171 16.79 2.86 -24.22
N GLU A 172 16.80 2.09 -25.28
CA GLU A 172 18.01 1.94 -26.12
C GLU A 172 18.20 3.15 -27.03
#